data_87aee27634db88bdf498d1648dbcfddc
#
_entry.id   87aee27634db88bdf498d1648dbcfddc
#
_cell.length_a   1.000
_cell.length_b   1.000
_cell.length_c   1.000
_cell.angle_alpha   90.00
_cell.angle_beta   90.00
_cell.angle_gamma   90.00
#
_symmetry.space_group_name_H-M   'P 1'
#
loop_
_entity.id
_entity.type
_entity.pdbx_description
1 polymer ?
#
loop_
_entity_poly.entity_id
_entity_poly.type
_entity_poly.pdbx_seq_one_letter_code
_entity_poly.pdbx_strand_id
1 'polypeptide(L)'
;MDKSRIALGLLSFAVLGAILGYVLASAFLTFRWFGVGADIDFLMLARGYIDLRITRPADMRIVHLIVGICTSAGVLLSAVLMNDALTKFGETHWQTLSEMKRNGFLGEAGHGFILGKMGKPKGGKPLIMSKVFPHALIVAPTGRGKTTGFVIPNLLTYRGSAVVLDVKGENFEATSRHRAAQGDKVFRCAPTDWKDGRSHRYNPLLRIAGLENIDRQQMELQLLATLFLQADSDRVQGLLDGGIDLFVAAGLLAFERKRPTLGEIYRITASGGDKQKEYRRRADEVQNPAAKLIFMRMASTNNDTLTSYLSLLMTSGLKQWSNPAIDRATVTSDFDFAEIRKTPLSVYLVVEPLMVKPMAPLIRLFFSDLLATLQDHEPGDDEPWPVMIMLDEFNRLGKMPIVTDSIETLRSYRANLAIVTQTIPALDEIYGENARRALQGNAGIKLYLTPSDEKTIEELSKAVGKTTKRVVTRSRSVGRNPFAGRSMSERTEETALLPEDEVRRMDLDDIVLVVDAQMPVRAKRIKYYEDRFFKEIFDKQSGELPYPSTKDQMRGLQGQIQALEQKIGAMQVSSGKKEKPARRSEMDALTAEGAGAEPQRVPTIEAYQDASARVDRFLEGAAVE
;
A
#
# COMPACT_ATOMS: atom_id res chain seq x y z
N MET A 1 25.78 29.47 -26.35
CA MET A 1 25.94 30.66 -27.24
C MET A 1 26.96 31.61 -26.66
N ASP A 2 27.81 32.13 -27.49
CA ASP A 2 28.82 33.13 -27.09
C ASP A 2 28.12 34.42 -26.64
N LYS A 3 28.58 35.04 -25.54
CA LYS A 3 28.01 36.28 -25.03
C LYS A 3 27.99 37.37 -26.10
N SER A 4 28.97 37.35 -27.01
CA SER A 4 29.02 38.25 -28.15
C SER A 4 27.91 38.03 -29.18
N ARG A 5 27.52 36.79 -29.45
CA ARG A 5 26.40 36.46 -30.35
C ARG A 5 25.05 36.79 -29.74
N ILE A 6 24.88 36.58 -28.42
CA ILE A 6 23.67 36.97 -27.70
C ILE A 6 23.54 38.50 -27.74
N ALA A 7 24.61 39.22 -27.41
CA ALA A 7 24.62 40.66 -27.44
C ALA A 7 24.34 41.21 -28.85
N LEU A 8 24.93 40.60 -29.88
CA LEU A 8 24.70 40.97 -31.27
C LEU A 8 23.26 40.69 -31.71
N GLY A 9 22.69 39.55 -31.33
CA GLY A 9 21.31 39.20 -31.61
C GLY A 9 20.33 40.14 -30.92
N LEU A 10 20.51 40.42 -29.63
CA LEU A 10 19.69 41.41 -28.90
C LEU A 10 19.77 42.78 -29.52
N LEU A 11 20.97 43.22 -29.90
CA LEU A 11 21.18 44.50 -30.56
C LEU A 11 20.49 44.56 -31.94
N SER A 12 20.62 43.50 -32.75
CA SER A 12 20.00 43.41 -34.07
C SER A 12 18.47 43.49 -34.00
N PHE A 13 17.86 42.74 -33.10
CA PHE A 13 16.40 42.76 -32.90
C PHE A 13 15.92 44.07 -32.25
N ALA A 14 16.72 44.68 -31.39
CA ALA A 14 16.43 46.02 -30.85
C ALA A 14 16.44 47.08 -31.96
N VAL A 15 17.43 47.05 -32.85
CA VAL A 15 17.52 47.94 -34.00
C VAL A 15 16.36 47.72 -34.97
N LEU A 16 16.03 46.48 -35.31
CA LEU A 16 14.87 46.15 -36.14
C LEU A 16 13.54 46.62 -35.51
N GLY A 17 13.38 46.41 -34.19
CA GLY A 17 12.24 46.89 -33.45
C GLY A 17 12.13 48.42 -33.44
N ALA A 18 13.27 49.13 -33.32
CA ALA A 18 13.32 50.59 -33.38
C ALA A 18 12.96 51.11 -34.76
N ILE A 19 13.47 50.49 -35.84
CA ILE A 19 13.13 50.81 -37.22
C ILE A 19 11.62 50.60 -37.47
N LEU A 20 11.09 49.45 -37.07
CA LEU A 20 9.67 49.16 -37.21
C LEU A 20 8.81 50.15 -36.41
N GLY A 21 9.20 50.46 -35.18
CA GLY A 21 8.53 51.46 -34.35
C GLY A 21 8.56 52.84 -34.96
N TYR A 22 9.67 53.20 -35.59
CA TYR A 22 9.83 54.45 -36.30
C TYR A 22 8.88 54.54 -37.52
N VAL A 23 8.79 53.49 -38.34
CA VAL A 23 7.87 53.40 -39.49
C VAL A 23 6.41 53.46 -39.01
N LEU A 24 6.04 52.75 -38.00
CA LEU A 24 4.69 52.77 -37.43
C LEU A 24 4.34 54.12 -36.82
N ALA A 25 5.28 54.78 -36.16
CA ALA A 25 5.07 56.13 -35.64
C ALA A 25 4.90 57.18 -36.73
N SER A 26 5.67 57.11 -37.86
CA SER A 26 5.49 57.95 -39.02
C SER A 26 4.11 57.76 -39.68
N ALA A 27 3.70 56.51 -39.86
CA ALA A 27 2.38 56.15 -40.34
C ALA A 27 1.25 56.71 -39.44
N PHE A 28 1.41 56.51 -38.11
CA PHE A 28 0.46 57.01 -37.12
C PHE A 28 0.31 58.56 -37.18
N LEU A 29 1.41 59.31 -37.30
CA LEU A 29 1.37 60.76 -37.41
C LEU A 29 0.75 61.23 -38.72
N THR A 30 1.08 60.55 -39.84
CA THR A 30 0.47 60.80 -41.11
C THR A 30 -1.05 60.65 -41.05
N PHE A 31 -1.50 59.52 -40.48
CA PHE A 31 -2.91 59.25 -40.29
C PHE A 31 -3.61 60.27 -39.36
N ARG A 32 -2.97 60.65 -38.29
CA ARG A 32 -3.51 61.59 -37.30
C ARG A 32 -3.65 62.97 -37.80
N TRP A 33 -2.74 63.42 -38.67
CA TRP A 33 -2.73 64.81 -39.19
C TRP A 33 -3.43 65.01 -40.52
N PHE A 34 -3.41 64.01 -41.40
CA PHE A 34 -3.92 64.08 -42.74
C PHE A 34 -5.15 63.20 -43.00
N GLY A 35 -5.54 62.35 -42.04
CA GLY A 35 -6.72 61.52 -42.13
C GLY A 35 -6.51 60.19 -42.85
N VAL A 36 -7.61 59.39 -42.90
CA VAL A 36 -7.61 58.09 -43.56
C VAL A 36 -7.55 58.26 -45.07
N GLY A 37 -6.51 57.71 -45.72
CA GLY A 37 -6.32 57.78 -47.17
C GLY A 37 -5.17 58.69 -47.63
N ALA A 38 -4.46 59.35 -46.73
CA ALA A 38 -3.23 60.06 -47.04
C ALA A 38 -2.08 59.09 -47.33
N ASP A 39 -1.23 59.44 -48.30
CA ASP A 39 -0.01 58.70 -48.59
C ASP A 39 0.94 58.75 -47.39
N ILE A 40 1.38 57.59 -46.94
CA ILE A 40 2.22 57.46 -45.75
C ILE A 40 3.65 57.88 -46.08
N ASP A 41 4.10 59.02 -45.54
CA ASP A 41 5.50 59.44 -45.63
C ASP A 41 6.31 58.76 -44.47
N PHE A 42 6.96 57.63 -44.77
CA PHE A 42 7.79 56.92 -43.86
C PHE A 42 9.06 57.65 -43.38
N LEU A 43 9.44 58.74 -44.11
CA LEU A 43 10.59 59.58 -43.79
C LEU A 43 10.24 60.88 -43.08
N MET A 44 8.98 61.12 -42.82
CA MET A 44 8.47 62.34 -42.20
C MET A 44 9.17 62.68 -40.87
N LEU A 45 9.29 61.68 -40.02
CA LEU A 45 10.03 61.82 -38.75
C LEU A 45 11.52 62.05 -38.94
N ALA A 46 12.17 61.49 -39.96
CA ALA A 46 13.59 61.66 -40.20
C ALA A 46 13.89 63.12 -40.70
N ARG A 47 12.99 63.66 -41.51
CA ARG A 47 13.15 65.00 -42.05
C ARG A 47 12.81 66.10 -41.07
N GLY A 48 11.82 65.89 -40.20
CA GLY A 48 11.27 66.90 -39.31
C GLY A 48 11.44 66.67 -37.82
N TYR A 49 12.28 65.73 -37.36
CA TYR A 49 12.35 65.32 -35.97
C TYR A 49 12.59 66.45 -34.96
N ILE A 50 13.52 67.36 -35.28
CA ILE A 50 13.88 68.48 -34.40
C ILE A 50 12.72 69.46 -34.31
N ASP A 51 12.15 69.82 -35.44
CA ASP A 51 11.03 70.77 -35.52
C ASP A 51 9.77 70.24 -34.84
N LEU A 52 9.46 68.98 -35.04
CA LEU A 52 8.32 68.29 -34.39
C LEU A 52 8.49 68.15 -32.88
N ARG A 53 9.71 67.95 -32.40
CA ARG A 53 10.01 67.92 -30.97
C ARG A 53 9.75 69.28 -30.30
N ILE A 54 9.99 70.37 -30.99
CA ILE A 54 9.79 71.76 -30.50
C ILE A 54 8.34 72.18 -30.63
N THR A 55 7.75 71.96 -31.80
CA THR A 55 6.43 72.46 -32.15
C THR A 55 5.26 71.65 -31.66
N ARG A 56 5.46 70.30 -31.54
CA ARG A 56 4.41 69.34 -31.16
C ARG A 56 4.92 68.30 -30.12
N PRO A 57 5.25 68.73 -28.92
CA PRO A 57 5.85 67.84 -27.91
C PRO A 57 4.92 66.67 -27.42
N ALA A 58 3.58 66.85 -27.56
CA ALA A 58 2.61 65.82 -27.22
C ALA A 58 2.65 64.65 -28.22
N ASP A 59 2.73 64.91 -29.50
CA ASP A 59 2.80 63.88 -30.54
C ASP A 59 4.15 63.17 -30.50
N MET A 60 5.22 63.90 -30.20
CA MET A 60 6.54 63.28 -30.02
C MET A 60 6.63 62.30 -28.81
N ARG A 61 5.85 62.56 -27.75
CA ARG A 61 5.74 61.55 -26.66
C ARG A 61 5.11 60.25 -27.13
N ILE A 62 4.11 60.31 -28.00
CA ILE A 62 3.48 59.12 -28.58
C ILE A 62 4.45 58.40 -29.52
N VAL A 63 5.23 59.13 -30.32
CA VAL A 63 6.30 58.53 -31.14
C VAL A 63 7.31 57.76 -30.31
N HIS A 64 7.82 58.38 -29.25
CA HIS A 64 8.76 57.71 -28.35
C HIS A 64 8.16 56.47 -27.66
N LEU A 65 6.86 56.54 -27.32
CA LEU A 65 6.15 55.38 -26.75
C LEU A 65 6.05 54.24 -27.76
N ILE A 66 5.63 54.50 -29.00
CA ILE A 66 5.54 53.47 -30.06
C ILE A 66 6.91 52.84 -30.34
N VAL A 67 7.94 53.65 -30.52
CA VAL A 67 9.30 53.17 -30.76
C VAL A 67 9.81 52.37 -29.58
N GLY A 68 9.55 52.82 -28.35
CA GLY A 68 9.93 52.12 -27.14
C GLY A 68 9.26 50.73 -27.00
N ILE A 69 7.96 50.63 -27.28
CA ILE A 69 7.20 49.39 -27.28
C ILE A 69 7.74 48.41 -28.32
N CYS A 70 7.93 48.86 -29.57
CA CYS A 70 8.44 48.01 -30.65
C CYS A 70 9.89 47.55 -30.40
N THR A 71 10.73 48.42 -29.86
CA THR A 71 12.10 48.03 -29.46
C THR A 71 12.09 46.97 -28.35
N SER A 72 11.28 47.16 -27.33
CA SER A 72 11.13 46.22 -26.24
C SER A 72 10.57 44.85 -26.70
N ALA A 73 9.58 44.89 -27.62
CA ALA A 73 9.03 43.68 -28.23
C ALA A 73 10.08 42.93 -29.06
N GLY A 74 10.93 43.66 -29.82
CA GLY A 74 12.05 43.06 -30.55
C GLY A 74 13.05 42.38 -29.65
N VAL A 75 13.43 43.02 -28.53
CA VAL A 75 14.33 42.42 -27.53
C VAL A 75 13.70 41.15 -26.92
N LEU A 76 12.43 41.18 -26.54
CA LEU A 76 11.72 40.00 -26.00
C LEU A 76 11.63 38.88 -27.03
N LEU A 77 11.34 39.19 -28.28
CA LEU A 77 11.30 38.21 -29.38
C LEU A 77 12.67 37.55 -29.60
N SER A 78 13.74 38.34 -29.55
CA SER A 78 15.10 37.83 -29.61
C SER A 78 15.39 36.83 -28.47
N ALA A 79 14.98 37.14 -27.23
CA ALA A 79 15.20 36.25 -26.08
C ALA A 79 14.45 34.92 -26.24
N VAL A 80 13.26 34.94 -26.86
CA VAL A 80 12.47 33.73 -27.13
C VAL A 80 13.10 32.90 -28.27
N LEU A 81 13.49 33.54 -29.38
CA LEU A 81 14.04 32.85 -30.56
C LEU A 81 15.46 32.32 -30.35
N MET A 82 16.22 32.91 -29.43
CA MET A 82 17.59 32.47 -29.11
C MET A 82 17.65 31.40 -28.02
N ASN A 83 16.51 31.01 -27.49
CA ASN A 83 16.45 29.95 -26.47
C ASN A 83 16.42 28.59 -27.15
N ASP A 84 17.56 28.14 -27.67
CA ASP A 84 17.72 26.78 -28.22
C ASP A 84 17.56 25.76 -27.12
N ALA A 85 16.53 24.94 -27.16
CA ALA A 85 16.36 23.78 -26.31
C ALA A 85 17.50 22.77 -26.62
N LEU A 86 18.27 22.39 -25.63
CA LEU A 86 19.32 21.39 -25.75
C LEU A 86 18.71 19.98 -25.73
N THR A 87 18.40 19.43 -26.91
CA THR A 87 17.65 18.17 -27.04
C THR A 87 18.46 17.01 -27.61
N LYS A 88 19.74 17.24 -27.99
CA LYS A 88 20.57 16.29 -28.76
C LYS A 88 20.69 14.89 -28.14
N PHE A 89 20.73 14.77 -26.80
CA PHE A 89 20.94 13.51 -26.09
C PHE A 89 19.79 13.15 -25.12
N GLY A 90 18.73 13.96 -25.08
CA GLY A 90 17.56 13.78 -24.23
C GLY A 90 16.99 15.11 -23.75
N GLU A 91 15.68 15.11 -23.53
CA GLU A 91 14.90 16.27 -23.07
C GLU A 91 14.39 16.11 -21.64
N THR A 92 14.80 15.04 -20.95
CA THR A 92 14.27 14.76 -19.61
C THR A 92 14.58 15.91 -18.66
N HIS A 93 13.56 16.37 -17.97
CA HIS A 93 13.63 17.42 -16.98
C HIS A 93 12.68 17.15 -15.81
N TRP A 94 12.87 17.85 -14.71
CA TRP A 94 11.94 17.77 -13.57
C TRP A 94 10.63 18.45 -13.92
N GLN A 95 9.49 17.79 -13.67
CA GLN A 95 8.18 18.39 -13.94
C GLN A 95 8.04 19.76 -13.27
N THR A 96 7.59 20.73 -14.04
CA THR A 96 7.18 22.04 -13.55
C THR A 96 5.80 21.96 -12.88
N LEU A 97 5.46 22.97 -12.07
CA LEU A 97 4.12 23.07 -11.46
C LEU A 97 2.99 23.06 -12.49
N SER A 98 3.22 23.66 -13.66
CA SER A 98 2.25 23.70 -14.77
C SER A 98 2.01 22.31 -15.36
N GLU A 99 3.08 21.54 -15.55
CA GLU A 99 3.00 20.14 -16.00
C GLU A 99 2.32 19.26 -14.97
N MET A 100 2.70 19.38 -13.69
CA MET A 100 2.04 18.68 -12.60
C MET A 100 0.54 18.95 -12.53
N LYS A 101 0.12 20.21 -12.74
CA LYS A 101 -1.30 20.58 -12.77
C LYS A 101 -2.01 19.92 -13.94
N ARG A 102 -1.43 19.97 -15.13
CA ARG A 102 -1.96 19.34 -16.35
C ARG A 102 -2.05 17.82 -16.20
N ASN A 103 -1.06 17.20 -15.56
CA ASN A 103 -0.97 15.76 -15.35
C ASN A 103 -1.79 15.26 -14.12
N GLY A 104 -2.54 16.16 -13.46
CA GLY A 104 -3.45 15.79 -12.38
C GLY A 104 -2.80 15.54 -11.01
N PHE A 105 -1.53 15.95 -10.80
CA PHE A 105 -0.85 15.78 -9.51
C PHE A 105 -1.21 16.83 -8.46
N LEU A 106 -1.82 17.96 -8.86
CA LEU A 106 -2.23 19.00 -7.92
C LEU A 106 -3.74 18.96 -7.73
N GLY A 107 -4.18 18.84 -6.48
CA GLY A 107 -5.61 18.74 -6.17
C GLY A 107 -5.91 18.76 -4.68
N GLU A 108 -7.14 18.40 -4.33
CA GLU A 108 -7.58 18.28 -2.96
C GLU A 108 -7.21 16.90 -2.39
N ALA A 109 -6.81 16.87 -1.10
CA ALA A 109 -6.53 15.64 -0.38
C ALA A 109 -7.81 14.78 -0.23
N GLY A 110 -7.63 13.46 -0.19
CA GLY A 110 -8.72 12.51 0.05
C GLY A 110 -9.08 11.62 -1.14
N HIS A 111 -8.62 11.94 -2.34
CA HIS A 111 -8.86 11.14 -3.55
C HIS A 111 -7.52 10.68 -4.14
N GLY A 112 -7.16 9.42 -3.93
CA GLY A 112 -5.86 8.86 -4.29
C GLY A 112 -4.77 9.14 -3.23
N PHE A 113 -3.54 8.70 -3.53
CA PHE A 113 -2.43 8.86 -2.59
C PHE A 113 -1.87 10.27 -2.61
N ILE A 114 -1.56 10.78 -1.42
CA ILE A 114 -0.66 11.92 -1.23
C ILE A 114 0.76 11.37 -1.28
N LEU A 115 1.56 11.88 -2.22
CA LEU A 115 2.90 11.39 -2.52
C LEU A 115 4.00 12.28 -1.91
N GLY A 116 3.69 13.54 -1.65
CA GLY A 116 4.64 14.51 -1.14
C GLY A 116 4.12 15.94 -1.31
N LYS A 117 5.02 16.90 -1.29
CA LYS A 117 4.69 18.32 -1.41
C LYS A 117 5.76 19.10 -2.16
N MET A 118 5.35 20.21 -2.77
CA MET A 118 6.26 21.17 -3.37
C MET A 118 6.63 22.29 -2.38
N GLY A 119 7.83 22.85 -2.55
CA GLY A 119 8.30 23.96 -1.74
C GLY A 119 8.89 23.56 -0.38
N LYS A 120 8.73 24.37 0.65
CA LYS A 120 9.36 24.15 1.96
C LYS A 120 8.63 23.04 2.73
N PRO A 121 9.35 22.18 3.50
CA PRO A 121 8.74 21.07 4.24
C PRO A 121 7.63 21.50 5.23
N LYS A 122 7.70 22.70 5.78
CA LYS A 122 6.70 23.24 6.74
C LYS A 122 5.53 23.99 6.11
N GLY A 123 5.60 24.29 4.81
CA GLY A 123 4.51 24.95 4.10
C GLY A 123 3.37 23.98 3.78
N GLY A 124 2.10 24.36 3.98
CA GLY A 124 0.96 23.44 3.81
C GLY A 124 0.64 22.99 2.40
N LYS A 125 0.98 23.77 1.36
CA LYS A 125 0.61 23.49 -0.05
C LYS A 125 1.69 23.98 -1.01
N PRO A 126 1.72 23.49 -2.28
CA PRO A 126 0.84 22.48 -2.86
C PRO A 126 1.23 21.04 -2.51
N LEU A 127 0.24 20.18 -2.29
CA LEU A 127 0.40 18.74 -2.12
C LEU A 127 0.46 18.06 -3.49
N ILE A 128 1.26 17.01 -3.60
CA ILE A 128 1.35 16.15 -4.78
C ILE A 128 0.47 14.93 -4.55
N MET A 129 -0.50 14.74 -5.46
CA MET A 129 -1.54 13.73 -5.36
C MET A 129 -1.46 12.75 -6.52
N SER A 130 -1.85 11.50 -6.29
CA SER A 130 -2.07 10.52 -7.35
C SER A 130 -3.56 10.42 -7.70
N LYS A 131 -4.01 11.11 -8.75
CA LYS A 131 -5.38 10.97 -9.27
C LYS A 131 -5.50 9.98 -10.43
N VAL A 132 -4.45 9.86 -11.23
CA VAL A 132 -4.45 9.08 -12.47
C VAL A 132 -4.04 7.63 -12.21
N PHE A 133 -3.04 7.44 -11.36
CA PHE A 133 -2.48 6.13 -11.04
C PHE A 133 -2.96 5.69 -9.65
N PRO A 134 -3.74 4.59 -9.57
CA PRO A 134 -4.29 4.12 -8.29
C PRO A 134 -3.26 3.42 -7.41
N HIS A 135 -2.17 2.90 -7.99
CA HIS A 135 -1.19 2.09 -7.29
C HIS A 135 0.16 2.81 -7.19
N ALA A 136 0.88 2.53 -6.12
CA ALA A 136 2.19 3.11 -5.86
C ALA A 136 3.15 2.10 -5.23
N LEU A 137 4.39 2.06 -5.73
CA LEU A 137 5.51 1.39 -5.08
C LEU A 137 6.37 2.42 -4.35
N ILE A 138 6.51 2.26 -3.05
CA ILE A 138 7.28 3.15 -2.19
C ILE A 138 8.56 2.44 -1.79
N VAL A 139 9.70 2.99 -2.18
CA VAL A 139 11.04 2.49 -1.84
C VAL A 139 11.63 3.41 -0.78
N ALA A 140 11.70 2.94 0.45
CA ALA A 140 12.09 3.77 1.60
C ALA A 140 12.91 2.95 2.61
N PRO A 141 14.24 3.15 2.68
CA PRO A 141 15.06 2.55 3.73
C PRO A 141 14.58 2.91 5.14
N THR A 142 14.97 2.11 6.10
CA THR A 142 14.59 2.34 7.51
C THR A 142 15.03 3.73 7.98
N GLY A 143 14.16 4.43 8.72
CA GLY A 143 14.43 5.78 9.23
C GLY A 143 14.26 6.92 8.21
N ARG A 144 13.90 6.64 6.96
CA ARG A 144 13.70 7.67 5.91
C ARG A 144 12.31 8.29 5.92
N GLY A 145 11.46 7.96 6.89
CA GLY A 145 10.18 8.61 7.11
C GLY A 145 9.04 8.09 6.26
N LYS A 146 9.04 6.81 5.86
CA LYS A 146 7.92 6.16 5.15
C LYS A 146 6.60 6.33 5.90
N THR A 147 6.58 6.01 7.19
CA THR A 147 5.37 6.12 8.04
C THR A 147 4.93 7.56 8.20
N THR A 148 5.86 8.46 8.57
CA THR A 148 5.57 9.87 8.86
C THR A 148 5.31 10.71 7.60
N GLY A 149 5.87 10.31 6.45
CA GLY A 149 5.81 11.07 5.19
C GLY A 149 4.79 10.55 4.18
N PHE A 150 4.41 9.29 4.27
CA PHE A 150 3.48 8.68 3.34
C PHE A 150 2.29 8.03 4.04
N VAL A 151 2.49 7.07 4.96
CA VAL A 151 1.39 6.27 5.52
C VAL A 151 0.42 7.13 6.33
N ILE A 152 0.91 7.82 7.37
CA ILE A 152 0.06 8.65 8.25
C ILE A 152 -0.63 9.79 7.50
N PRO A 153 0.05 10.59 6.62
CA PRO A 153 -0.64 11.61 5.82
C PRO A 153 -1.81 11.07 5.01
N ASN A 154 -1.65 9.90 4.40
CA ASN A 154 -2.71 9.27 3.63
C ASN A 154 -3.86 8.81 4.52
N LEU A 155 -3.58 8.15 5.65
CA LEU A 155 -4.61 7.73 6.60
C LEU A 155 -5.40 8.89 7.21
N LEU A 156 -4.77 10.04 7.43
CA LEU A 156 -5.43 11.26 7.94
C LEU A 156 -6.32 11.96 6.93
N THR A 157 -6.22 11.65 5.64
CA THR A 157 -6.92 12.43 4.62
C THR A 157 -7.77 11.61 3.66
N TYR A 158 -7.49 10.32 3.49
CA TYR A 158 -8.18 9.48 2.51
C TYR A 158 -9.68 9.34 2.81
N ARG A 159 -10.52 9.61 1.82
CA ARG A 159 -11.96 9.48 1.89
C ARG A 159 -12.38 8.13 1.31
N GLY A 160 -12.55 7.17 2.18
CA GLY A 160 -12.89 5.79 1.82
C GLY A 160 -12.36 4.82 2.87
N SER A 161 -12.52 3.55 2.64
CA SER A 161 -12.02 2.51 3.54
C SER A 161 -10.50 2.39 3.48
N ALA A 162 -9.88 1.93 4.57
CA ALA A 162 -8.45 1.73 4.65
C ALA A 162 -8.12 0.39 5.31
N VAL A 163 -7.23 -0.39 4.70
CA VAL A 163 -6.69 -1.62 5.30
C VAL A 163 -5.18 -1.54 5.30
N VAL A 164 -4.59 -1.62 6.48
CA VAL A 164 -3.19 -1.29 6.71
C VAL A 164 -2.48 -2.42 7.44
N LEU A 165 -1.35 -2.87 6.92
CA LEU A 165 -0.39 -3.62 7.71
C LEU A 165 0.39 -2.62 8.59
N ASP A 166 0.17 -2.67 9.88
CA ASP A 166 0.73 -1.73 10.85
C ASP A 166 1.82 -2.40 11.69
N VAL A 167 3.06 -2.23 11.25
CA VAL A 167 4.21 -2.76 11.99
C VAL A 167 4.51 -1.82 13.14
N LYS A 168 4.24 -2.26 14.37
CA LYS A 168 4.36 -1.58 15.69
C LYS A 168 3.08 -0.96 16.25
N GLY A 169 2.02 -0.74 15.49
CA GLY A 169 0.80 -0.08 15.95
C GLY A 169 0.83 1.45 15.88
N GLU A 170 1.91 2.03 15.33
CA GLU A 170 2.08 3.50 15.23
C GLU A 170 0.98 4.14 14.35
N ASN A 171 0.55 3.45 13.29
CA ASN A 171 -0.49 3.96 12.39
C ASN A 171 -1.87 3.99 13.07
N PHE A 172 -2.20 2.93 13.81
CA PHE A 172 -3.42 2.86 14.60
C PHE A 172 -3.47 3.98 15.65
N GLU A 173 -2.41 4.15 16.44
CA GLU A 173 -2.34 5.18 17.47
C GLU A 173 -2.46 6.59 16.88
N ALA A 174 -1.81 6.84 15.74
CA ALA A 174 -1.76 8.16 15.12
C ALA A 174 -3.03 8.55 14.36
N THR A 175 -3.84 7.60 13.88
CA THR A 175 -4.89 7.91 12.91
C THR A 175 -6.28 7.37 13.24
N SER A 176 -6.39 6.36 14.11
CA SER A 176 -7.65 5.64 14.35
C SER A 176 -8.75 6.52 14.94
N ARG A 177 -8.42 7.45 15.85
CA ARG A 177 -9.38 8.41 16.43
C ARG A 177 -9.93 9.37 15.37
N HIS A 178 -9.06 9.85 14.49
CA HIS A 178 -9.49 10.70 13.38
C HIS A 178 -10.41 9.95 12.43
N ARG A 179 -10.04 8.71 12.05
CA ARG A 179 -10.85 7.85 11.19
C ARG A 179 -12.22 7.57 11.80
N ALA A 180 -12.28 7.24 13.09
CA ALA A 180 -13.55 7.07 13.81
C ALA A 180 -14.39 8.34 13.82
N ALA A 181 -13.77 9.51 14.02
CA ALA A 181 -14.46 10.82 14.00
C ALA A 181 -14.98 11.19 12.60
N GLN A 182 -14.39 10.64 11.52
CA GLN A 182 -14.90 10.79 10.15
C GLN A 182 -16.06 9.85 9.80
N GLY A 183 -16.41 8.93 10.72
CA GLY A 183 -17.51 7.98 10.53
C GLY A 183 -17.09 6.58 10.14
N ASP A 184 -15.80 6.27 10.09
CA ASP A 184 -15.32 4.93 9.84
C ASP A 184 -15.62 3.99 11.01
N LYS A 185 -15.98 2.75 10.71
CA LYS A 185 -15.88 1.66 11.68
C LYS A 185 -14.42 1.21 11.77
N VAL A 186 -13.81 1.36 12.95
CA VAL A 186 -12.39 1.10 13.14
C VAL A 186 -12.18 -0.26 13.80
N PHE A 187 -11.31 -1.07 13.19
CA PHE A 187 -10.95 -2.40 13.69
C PHE A 187 -9.44 -2.51 13.85
N ARG A 188 -9.02 -3.08 14.98
CA ARG A 188 -7.63 -3.38 15.30
C ARG A 188 -7.48 -4.89 15.47
N CYS A 189 -6.79 -5.54 14.54
CA CYS A 189 -6.43 -6.95 14.60
C CYS A 189 -4.98 -7.07 15.08
N ALA A 190 -4.75 -7.53 16.29
CA ALA A 190 -3.44 -7.62 16.92
C ALA A 190 -3.27 -8.93 17.71
N PRO A 191 -3.25 -10.09 17.03
CA PRO A 191 -3.29 -11.40 17.70
C PRO A 191 -2.04 -11.72 18.55
N THR A 192 -0.96 -10.99 18.36
CA THR A 192 0.32 -11.16 19.07
C THR A 192 0.69 -9.96 19.95
N ASP A 193 -0.25 -9.09 20.25
CA ASP A 193 -0.02 -8.03 21.23
C ASP A 193 -0.25 -8.57 22.64
N TRP A 194 0.85 -8.95 23.29
CA TRP A 194 0.83 -9.51 24.65
C TRP A 194 0.68 -8.45 25.75
N LYS A 195 0.85 -7.16 25.40
CA LYS A 195 0.71 -6.05 26.33
C LYS A 195 -0.74 -5.62 26.48
N ASP A 196 -1.43 -5.55 25.35
CA ASP A 196 -2.85 -5.23 25.29
C ASP A 196 -3.57 -6.31 24.48
N GLY A 197 -4.15 -7.27 25.17
CA GLY A 197 -4.84 -8.41 24.56
C GLY A 197 -6.14 -8.05 23.80
N ARG A 198 -6.52 -6.77 23.71
CA ARG A 198 -7.71 -6.31 22.99
C ARG A 198 -7.47 -6.35 21.48
N SER A 199 -8.05 -7.31 20.82
CA SER A 199 -7.95 -7.51 19.38
C SER A 199 -9.30 -7.86 18.78
N HIS A 200 -9.64 -7.26 17.64
CA HIS A 200 -10.72 -7.78 16.80
C HIS A 200 -10.27 -9.05 16.10
N ARG A 201 -11.26 -9.85 15.71
CA ARG A 201 -11.07 -11.18 15.11
C ARG A 201 -11.50 -11.15 13.66
N TYR A 202 -10.85 -11.98 12.87
CA TYR A 202 -11.21 -12.14 11.46
C TYR A 202 -11.01 -13.57 11.00
N ASN A 203 -12.05 -14.19 10.46
CA ASN A 203 -12.06 -15.55 9.93
C ASN A 203 -12.56 -15.55 8.48
N PRO A 204 -11.67 -15.71 7.50
CA PRO A 204 -12.04 -15.73 6.07
C PRO A 204 -12.93 -16.93 5.71
N LEU A 205 -12.86 -18.03 6.47
CA LEU A 205 -13.65 -19.24 6.20
C LEU A 205 -15.14 -19.07 6.47
N LEU A 206 -15.56 -18.07 7.26
CA LEU A 206 -16.99 -17.83 7.52
C LEU A 206 -17.72 -17.41 6.23
N ARG A 207 -17.10 -16.56 5.41
CA ARG A 207 -17.64 -16.16 4.12
C ARG A 207 -17.79 -17.37 3.20
N ILE A 208 -16.74 -18.17 3.08
CA ILE A 208 -16.74 -19.36 2.22
C ILE A 208 -17.77 -20.39 2.69
N ALA A 209 -17.82 -20.67 4.00
CA ALA A 209 -18.78 -21.60 4.57
C ALA A 209 -20.25 -21.16 4.45
N GLY A 210 -20.50 -19.83 4.30
CA GLY A 210 -21.81 -19.24 4.07
C GLY A 210 -22.31 -19.33 2.64
N LEU A 211 -21.48 -19.74 1.68
CA LEU A 211 -21.91 -19.90 0.28
C LEU A 211 -22.90 -21.07 0.15
N GLU A 212 -23.97 -20.86 -0.59
CA GLU A 212 -24.99 -21.90 -0.83
C GLU A 212 -24.49 -23.02 -1.78
N ASN A 213 -23.64 -22.64 -2.74
CA ASN A 213 -23.09 -23.55 -3.73
C ASN A 213 -21.85 -24.27 -3.19
N ILE A 214 -21.94 -25.58 -3.00
CA ILE A 214 -20.86 -26.43 -2.47
C ILE A 214 -19.65 -26.48 -3.41
N ASP A 215 -19.85 -26.47 -4.71
CA ASP A 215 -18.75 -26.46 -5.68
C ASP A 215 -17.96 -25.15 -5.59
N ARG A 216 -18.66 -24.02 -5.41
CA ARG A 216 -18.04 -22.73 -5.17
C ARG A 216 -17.29 -22.71 -3.82
N GLN A 217 -17.85 -23.31 -2.75
CA GLN A 217 -17.14 -23.45 -1.48
C GLN A 217 -15.79 -24.14 -1.66
N GLN A 218 -15.77 -25.26 -2.40
CA GLN A 218 -14.54 -25.99 -2.66
C GLN A 218 -13.52 -25.16 -3.46
N MET A 219 -13.96 -24.50 -4.53
CA MET A 219 -13.10 -23.68 -5.38
C MET A 219 -12.50 -22.50 -4.61
N GLU A 220 -13.30 -21.78 -3.84
CA GLU A 220 -12.81 -20.64 -3.04
C GLU A 220 -11.89 -21.09 -1.90
N LEU A 221 -12.16 -22.24 -1.29
CA LEU A 221 -11.29 -22.81 -0.27
C LEU A 221 -9.92 -23.22 -0.86
N GLN A 222 -9.92 -23.80 -2.06
CA GLN A 222 -8.70 -24.13 -2.79
C GLN A 222 -7.92 -22.88 -3.22
N LEU A 223 -8.62 -21.88 -3.74
CA LEU A 223 -8.02 -20.58 -4.08
C LEU A 223 -7.35 -19.96 -2.87
N LEU A 224 -8.07 -19.85 -1.75
CA LEU A 224 -7.55 -19.30 -0.50
C LEU A 224 -6.29 -20.05 -0.05
N ALA A 225 -6.31 -21.39 -0.07
CA ALA A 225 -5.16 -22.21 0.30
C ALA A 225 -3.94 -21.93 -0.59
N THR A 226 -4.15 -21.86 -1.91
CA THR A 226 -3.07 -21.58 -2.88
C THR A 226 -2.47 -20.18 -2.68
N LEU A 227 -3.28 -19.19 -2.29
CA LEU A 227 -2.83 -17.81 -2.13
C LEU A 227 -1.99 -17.59 -0.87
N PHE A 228 -2.27 -18.28 0.24
CA PHE A 228 -1.54 -18.01 1.49
C PHE A 228 -0.50 -19.05 1.87
N LEU A 229 -0.65 -20.32 1.45
CA LEU A 229 0.33 -21.37 1.65
C LEU A 229 1.43 -21.27 0.58
N GLN A 230 2.67 -21.13 1.00
CA GLN A 230 3.78 -20.93 0.10
C GLN A 230 4.88 -21.98 0.32
N ALA A 231 5.32 -22.60 -0.79
CA ALA A 231 6.50 -23.44 -0.79
C ALA A 231 7.77 -22.59 -0.80
N ASP A 232 8.82 -23.06 -0.15
CA ASP A 232 10.13 -22.39 -0.14
C ASP A 232 10.82 -22.42 -1.52
N SER A 233 10.45 -23.38 -2.37
CA SER A 233 10.97 -23.49 -3.73
C SER A 233 9.98 -24.16 -4.69
N ASP A 234 10.08 -23.85 -5.97
CA ASP A 234 9.23 -24.43 -7.02
C ASP A 234 9.39 -25.97 -7.15
N ARG A 235 10.51 -26.51 -6.68
CA ARG A 235 10.77 -27.96 -6.73
C ARG A 235 9.85 -28.78 -5.83
N VAL A 236 9.38 -28.20 -4.74
CA VAL A 236 8.49 -28.88 -3.78
C VAL A 236 7.02 -28.46 -3.94
N GLN A 237 6.72 -27.62 -4.93
CA GLN A 237 5.36 -27.13 -5.18
C GLN A 237 4.38 -28.29 -5.41
N GLY A 238 4.71 -29.28 -6.25
CA GLY A 238 3.83 -30.44 -6.49
C GLY A 238 3.53 -31.29 -5.25
N LEU A 239 4.43 -31.29 -4.25
CA LEU A 239 4.15 -31.92 -2.96
C LEU A 239 3.26 -31.04 -2.08
N LEU A 240 3.42 -29.73 -2.15
CA LEU A 240 2.51 -28.79 -1.47
C LEU A 240 1.10 -28.88 -2.02
N ASP A 241 0.92 -29.08 -3.34
CA ASP A 241 -0.39 -29.25 -3.96
C ASP A 241 -1.16 -30.44 -3.35
N GLY A 242 -0.45 -31.56 -3.05
CA GLY A 242 -1.04 -32.66 -2.29
C GLY A 242 -1.45 -32.28 -0.85
N GLY A 243 -0.69 -31.39 -0.23
CA GLY A 243 -1.05 -30.77 1.07
C GLY A 243 -2.25 -29.82 0.95
N ILE A 244 -2.34 -29.05 -0.11
CA ILE A 244 -3.49 -28.16 -0.41
C ILE A 244 -4.76 -28.98 -0.60
N ASP A 245 -4.71 -30.09 -1.33
CA ASP A 245 -5.86 -30.99 -1.46
C ASP A 245 -6.35 -31.47 -0.09
N LEU A 246 -5.43 -31.85 0.79
CA LEU A 246 -5.78 -32.26 2.15
C LEU A 246 -6.37 -31.09 2.96
N PHE A 247 -5.86 -29.87 2.80
CA PHE A 247 -6.42 -28.67 3.40
C PHE A 247 -7.87 -28.45 2.96
N VAL A 248 -8.15 -28.59 1.67
CA VAL A 248 -9.51 -28.44 1.10
C VAL A 248 -10.45 -29.50 1.67
N ALA A 249 -10.05 -30.76 1.70
CA ALA A 249 -10.87 -31.83 2.27
C ALA A 249 -11.14 -31.62 3.76
N ALA A 250 -10.13 -31.19 4.52
CA ALA A 250 -10.27 -30.86 5.93
C ALA A 250 -11.18 -29.63 6.15
N GLY A 251 -11.12 -28.63 5.27
CA GLY A 251 -11.99 -27.46 5.30
C GLY A 251 -13.46 -27.80 5.06
N LEU A 252 -13.76 -28.61 4.05
CA LEU A 252 -15.12 -29.07 3.79
C LEU A 252 -15.67 -29.90 4.96
N LEU A 253 -14.86 -30.77 5.56
CA LEU A 253 -15.26 -31.49 6.78
C LEU A 253 -15.47 -30.55 7.96
N ALA A 254 -14.66 -29.51 8.12
CA ALA A 254 -14.84 -28.50 9.16
C ALA A 254 -16.15 -27.71 8.97
N PHE A 255 -16.56 -27.46 7.72
CA PHE A 255 -17.85 -26.82 7.40
C PHE A 255 -19.03 -27.73 7.78
N GLU A 256 -18.97 -29.02 7.44
CA GLU A 256 -19.99 -30.00 7.85
C GLU A 256 -20.10 -30.11 9.37
N ARG A 257 -18.98 -30.04 10.09
CA ARG A 257 -18.94 -30.02 11.55
C ARG A 257 -19.46 -28.73 12.17
N LYS A 258 -19.83 -27.72 11.36
CA LYS A 258 -20.19 -26.37 11.83
C LYS A 258 -19.08 -25.68 12.60
N ARG A 259 -17.82 -25.95 12.25
CA ARG A 259 -16.61 -25.35 12.80
C ARG A 259 -15.69 -24.83 11.67
N PRO A 260 -16.14 -23.84 10.88
CA PRO A 260 -15.39 -23.33 9.76
C PRO A 260 -14.22 -22.46 10.25
N THR A 261 -13.19 -23.08 10.82
CA THR A 261 -12.01 -22.39 11.34
C THR A 261 -10.72 -23.05 10.87
N LEU A 262 -9.67 -22.23 10.68
CA LEU A 262 -8.36 -22.74 10.33
C LEU A 262 -7.76 -23.63 11.43
N GLY A 263 -8.07 -23.34 12.69
CA GLY A 263 -7.69 -24.21 13.79
C GLY A 263 -8.35 -25.59 13.72
N GLU A 264 -9.59 -25.70 13.24
CA GLU A 264 -10.21 -27.02 13.01
C GLU A 264 -9.56 -27.74 11.84
N ILE A 265 -9.24 -27.03 10.74
CA ILE A 265 -8.47 -27.60 9.62
C ILE A 265 -7.12 -28.10 10.10
N TYR A 266 -6.41 -27.30 10.91
CA TYR A 266 -5.15 -27.71 11.54
C TYR A 266 -5.32 -28.99 12.37
N ARG A 267 -6.33 -29.06 13.25
CA ARG A 267 -6.59 -30.25 14.09
C ARG A 267 -6.95 -31.50 13.27
N ILE A 268 -7.70 -31.33 12.17
CA ILE A 268 -8.02 -32.44 11.26
C ILE A 268 -6.76 -32.96 10.56
N THR A 269 -5.89 -32.07 10.11
CA THR A 269 -4.70 -32.44 9.32
C THR A 269 -3.53 -32.87 10.19
N ALA A 270 -3.38 -32.31 11.39
CA ALA A 270 -2.27 -32.59 12.32
C ALA A 270 -2.52 -33.79 13.28
N SER A 271 -3.61 -34.51 13.10
CA SER A 271 -3.93 -35.67 13.98
C SER A 271 -2.79 -36.67 14.03
N GLY A 272 -2.51 -37.18 15.22
CA GLY A 272 -1.44 -38.16 15.48
C GLY A 272 -1.87 -39.60 15.21
N GLY A 273 -0.93 -40.54 15.34
CA GLY A 273 -1.15 -41.99 15.19
C GLY A 273 -1.03 -42.45 13.73
N ASP A 274 -1.71 -43.55 13.40
CA ASP A 274 -1.76 -44.13 12.06
C ASP A 274 -2.58 -43.19 11.12
N LYS A 275 -1.86 -42.40 10.32
CA LYS A 275 -2.45 -41.40 9.45
C LYS A 275 -3.37 -41.96 8.38
N GLN A 276 -3.01 -43.10 7.79
CA GLN A 276 -3.82 -43.77 6.78
C GLN A 276 -5.17 -44.25 7.35
N LYS A 277 -5.14 -44.82 8.54
CA LYS A 277 -6.35 -45.25 9.26
C LYS A 277 -7.22 -44.04 9.65
N GLU A 278 -6.60 -42.95 10.10
CA GLU A 278 -7.32 -41.75 10.48
C GLU A 278 -8.00 -41.10 9.24
N TYR A 279 -7.31 -40.99 8.11
CA TYR A 279 -7.93 -40.43 6.90
C TYR A 279 -9.02 -41.33 6.31
N ARG A 280 -8.91 -42.66 6.48
CA ARG A 280 -10.01 -43.56 6.13
C ARG A 280 -11.25 -43.27 6.98
N ARG A 281 -11.05 -43.09 8.30
CA ARG A 281 -12.13 -42.67 9.20
C ARG A 281 -12.75 -41.33 8.81
N ARG A 282 -11.93 -40.34 8.39
CA ARG A 282 -12.42 -39.05 7.89
C ARG A 282 -13.21 -39.19 6.59
N ALA A 283 -12.79 -40.08 5.69
CA ALA A 283 -13.53 -40.38 4.47
C ALA A 283 -14.92 -40.99 4.74
N ASP A 284 -15.05 -41.78 5.84
CA ASP A 284 -16.33 -42.35 6.25
C ASP A 284 -17.23 -41.31 6.96
N GLU A 285 -16.62 -40.29 7.59
CA GLU A 285 -17.33 -39.21 8.31
C GLU A 285 -17.88 -38.15 7.38
N VAL A 286 -17.11 -37.72 6.35
CA VAL A 286 -17.46 -36.62 5.46
C VAL A 286 -18.57 -37.00 4.47
N GLN A 287 -19.55 -36.09 4.28
CA GLN A 287 -20.63 -36.28 3.31
C GLN A 287 -20.25 -35.77 1.92
N ASN A 288 -19.42 -34.74 1.84
CA ASN A 288 -18.99 -34.15 0.57
C ASN A 288 -18.20 -35.16 -0.28
N PRO A 289 -18.66 -35.48 -1.52
CA PRO A 289 -18.02 -36.53 -2.34
C PRO A 289 -16.57 -36.22 -2.71
N ALA A 290 -16.25 -34.95 -2.99
CA ALA A 290 -14.89 -34.54 -3.35
C ALA A 290 -13.94 -34.68 -2.17
N ALA A 291 -14.33 -34.22 -0.98
CA ALA A 291 -13.55 -34.38 0.24
C ALA A 291 -13.34 -35.85 0.60
N LYS A 292 -14.39 -36.68 0.42
CA LYS A 292 -14.31 -38.14 0.62
C LYS A 292 -13.26 -38.78 -0.28
N LEU A 293 -13.25 -38.39 -1.57
CA LEU A 293 -12.30 -38.92 -2.55
C LEU A 293 -10.85 -38.54 -2.18
N ILE A 294 -10.63 -37.30 -1.73
CA ILE A 294 -9.32 -36.81 -1.29
C ILE A 294 -8.87 -37.58 -0.05
N PHE A 295 -9.71 -37.74 0.98
CA PHE A 295 -9.35 -38.51 2.18
C PHE A 295 -9.07 -39.99 1.86
N MET A 296 -9.83 -40.61 0.95
CA MET A 296 -9.55 -41.98 0.48
C MET A 296 -8.19 -42.07 -0.24
N ARG A 297 -7.86 -41.09 -1.09
CA ARG A 297 -6.55 -41.02 -1.72
C ARG A 297 -5.45 -40.88 -0.70
N MET A 298 -5.59 -40.03 0.31
CA MET A 298 -4.62 -39.86 1.40
C MET A 298 -4.46 -41.16 2.21
N ALA A 299 -5.55 -41.89 2.47
CA ALA A 299 -5.53 -43.17 3.16
C ALA A 299 -4.82 -44.29 2.37
N SER A 300 -4.72 -44.19 1.06
CA SER A 300 -4.02 -45.15 0.18
C SER A 300 -2.62 -44.70 -0.27
N THR A 301 -2.25 -43.44 0.04
CA THR A 301 -0.91 -42.89 -0.26
C THR A 301 0.14 -43.53 0.64
N ASN A 302 1.34 -43.79 0.11
CA ASN A 302 2.43 -44.32 0.95
C ASN A 302 2.83 -43.34 2.05
N ASN A 303 3.38 -43.85 3.14
CA ASN A 303 3.67 -43.06 4.36
C ASN A 303 4.68 -41.91 4.10
N ASP A 304 5.66 -42.09 3.22
CA ASP A 304 6.70 -41.10 2.97
C ASP A 304 6.12 -39.91 2.20
N THR A 305 5.35 -40.18 1.15
CA THR A 305 4.66 -39.15 0.38
C THR A 305 3.63 -38.42 1.24
N LEU A 306 2.82 -39.14 2.00
CA LEU A 306 1.84 -38.55 2.91
C LEU A 306 2.51 -37.68 3.97
N THR A 307 3.62 -38.10 4.52
CA THR A 307 4.41 -37.33 5.47
C THR A 307 4.97 -36.06 4.83
N SER A 308 5.41 -36.15 3.57
CA SER A 308 5.87 -34.99 2.82
C SER A 308 4.76 -33.96 2.57
N TYR A 309 3.56 -34.39 2.17
CA TYR A 309 2.39 -33.51 2.01
C TYR A 309 2.05 -32.79 3.33
N LEU A 310 2.00 -33.51 4.44
CA LEU A 310 1.71 -32.93 5.75
C LEU A 310 2.81 -31.99 6.23
N SER A 311 4.07 -32.37 6.07
CA SER A 311 5.19 -31.53 6.45
C SER A 311 5.17 -30.20 5.70
N LEU A 312 4.96 -30.24 4.37
CA LEU A 312 4.89 -29.03 3.56
C LEU A 312 3.66 -28.20 3.87
N LEU A 313 2.50 -28.81 4.05
CA LEU A 313 1.29 -28.09 4.48
C LEU A 313 1.52 -27.35 5.80
N MET A 314 2.20 -27.96 6.76
CA MET A 314 2.50 -27.34 8.05
C MET A 314 3.54 -26.22 7.90
N THR A 315 4.65 -26.47 7.19
CA THR A 315 5.75 -25.49 7.07
C THR A 315 5.38 -24.31 6.16
N SER A 316 4.52 -24.51 5.17
CA SER A 316 4.03 -23.44 4.28
C SER A 316 3.15 -22.40 4.97
N GLY A 317 2.61 -22.73 6.17
CA GLY A 317 1.87 -21.75 6.96
C GLY A 317 0.86 -22.30 7.96
N LEU A 318 0.27 -23.48 7.72
CA LEU A 318 -0.83 -23.97 8.57
C LEU A 318 -0.42 -24.23 10.02
N LYS A 319 0.85 -24.51 10.30
CA LYS A 319 1.39 -24.69 11.66
C LYS A 319 1.11 -23.50 12.59
N GLN A 320 0.87 -22.30 12.07
CA GLN A 320 0.58 -21.12 12.90
C GLN A 320 -0.64 -21.32 13.79
N TRP A 321 -1.63 -22.10 13.35
CA TRP A 321 -2.85 -22.39 14.10
C TRP A 321 -2.66 -23.40 15.24
N SER A 322 -1.43 -23.89 15.46
CA SER A 322 -1.07 -24.55 16.71
C SER A 322 -0.98 -23.58 17.89
N ASN A 323 -0.82 -22.27 17.62
CA ASN A 323 -0.79 -21.23 18.64
C ASN A 323 -2.23 -20.83 19.02
N PRO A 324 -2.61 -20.98 20.32
CA PRO A 324 -3.97 -20.67 20.77
C PRO A 324 -4.39 -19.20 20.56
N ALA A 325 -3.44 -18.24 20.55
CA ALA A 325 -3.76 -16.85 20.33
C ALA A 325 -4.17 -16.60 18.87
N ILE A 326 -3.46 -17.20 17.91
CA ILE A 326 -3.79 -17.13 16.49
C ILE A 326 -5.11 -17.86 16.20
N ASP A 327 -5.29 -19.05 16.78
CA ASP A 327 -6.54 -19.80 16.66
C ASP A 327 -7.74 -18.94 17.15
N ARG A 328 -7.65 -18.35 18.35
CA ARG A 328 -8.71 -17.46 18.89
C ARG A 328 -8.97 -16.23 18.03
N ALA A 329 -7.93 -15.64 17.46
CA ALA A 329 -8.06 -14.45 16.60
C ALA A 329 -8.78 -14.73 15.27
N THR A 330 -8.86 -16.02 14.88
CA THR A 330 -9.45 -16.47 13.61
C THR A 330 -10.64 -17.42 13.79
N VAL A 331 -11.27 -17.44 14.97
CA VAL A 331 -12.46 -18.27 15.22
C VAL A 331 -13.71 -17.66 14.61
N THR A 332 -13.86 -16.34 14.66
CA THR A 332 -15.01 -15.59 14.16
C THR A 332 -14.58 -14.28 13.55
N SER A 333 -15.50 -13.54 12.95
CA SER A 333 -15.25 -12.21 12.40
C SER A 333 -16.04 -11.15 13.15
N ASP A 334 -15.37 -10.05 13.48
CA ASP A 334 -15.99 -8.85 14.04
C ASP A 334 -16.30 -7.82 12.93
N PHE A 335 -15.88 -8.06 11.69
CA PHE A 335 -16.17 -7.29 10.48
C PHE A 335 -16.14 -8.20 9.24
N ASP A 336 -16.64 -7.68 8.11
CA ASP A 336 -16.66 -8.39 6.83
C ASP A 336 -16.07 -7.50 5.73
N PHE A 337 -15.17 -8.03 4.92
CA PHE A 337 -14.60 -7.32 3.77
C PHE A 337 -15.62 -7.12 2.64
N ALA A 338 -16.67 -7.91 2.56
CA ALA A 338 -17.76 -7.69 1.61
C ALA A 338 -18.49 -6.35 1.84
N GLU A 339 -18.44 -5.79 3.05
CA GLU A 339 -19.06 -4.51 3.40
C GLU A 339 -18.12 -3.30 3.22
N ILE A 340 -16.84 -3.52 2.86
CA ILE A 340 -15.79 -2.49 2.88
C ILE A 340 -16.02 -1.35 1.88
N ARG A 341 -16.75 -1.60 0.79
CA ARG A 341 -17.12 -0.57 -0.20
C ARG A 341 -18.49 0.07 0.07
N LYS A 342 -19.32 -0.57 0.90
CA LYS A 342 -20.67 -0.07 1.31
C LYS A 342 -20.59 0.86 2.50
N THR A 343 -19.73 0.52 3.46
CA THR A 343 -19.53 1.30 4.69
C THR A 343 -18.04 1.57 4.85
N PRO A 344 -17.61 2.80 5.20
CA PRO A 344 -16.19 3.08 5.37
C PRO A 344 -15.65 2.31 6.59
N LEU A 345 -14.69 1.43 6.33
CA LEU A 345 -14.00 0.63 7.33
C LEU A 345 -12.53 1.05 7.40
N SER A 346 -11.98 1.15 8.61
CA SER A 346 -10.54 1.29 8.83
C SER A 346 -10.03 0.09 9.61
N VAL A 347 -9.30 -0.80 8.94
CA VAL A 347 -8.78 -2.03 9.52
C VAL A 347 -7.26 -1.98 9.63
N TYR A 348 -6.75 -2.14 10.83
CA TYR A 348 -5.33 -2.16 11.15
C TYR A 348 -4.92 -3.56 11.58
N LEU A 349 -4.14 -4.24 10.73
CA LEU A 349 -3.48 -5.49 11.12
C LEU A 349 -2.16 -5.15 11.81
N VAL A 350 -2.17 -5.16 13.14
CA VAL A 350 -1.03 -4.75 13.96
C VAL A 350 -0.15 -5.96 14.26
N VAL A 351 1.13 -5.86 13.87
CA VAL A 351 2.11 -6.93 14.08
C VAL A 351 3.43 -6.34 14.59
N GLU A 352 3.97 -6.91 15.65
CA GLU A 352 5.29 -6.50 16.14
C GLU A 352 6.40 -6.79 15.11
N PRO A 353 7.46 -5.95 15.02
CA PRO A 353 8.51 -6.10 13.99
C PRO A 353 9.18 -7.46 13.94
N LEU A 354 9.40 -8.09 15.10
CA LEU A 354 9.98 -9.43 15.21
C LEU A 354 9.02 -10.53 14.76
N MET A 355 7.72 -10.24 14.80
CA MET A 355 6.67 -11.21 14.48
C MET A 355 6.21 -11.15 13.02
N VAL A 356 6.63 -10.14 12.24
CA VAL A 356 6.21 -10.00 10.82
C VAL A 356 6.55 -11.26 10.01
N LYS A 357 7.79 -11.71 10.07
CA LYS A 357 8.23 -12.92 9.33
C LYS A 357 7.56 -14.20 9.85
N PRO A 358 7.54 -14.48 11.18
CA PRO A 358 6.79 -15.62 11.72
C PRO A 358 5.31 -15.60 11.37
N MET A 359 4.67 -14.44 11.32
CA MET A 359 3.24 -14.28 11.02
C MET A 359 2.92 -14.06 9.54
N ALA A 360 3.90 -14.12 8.66
CA ALA A 360 3.68 -13.91 7.24
C ALA A 360 2.54 -14.75 6.64
N PRO A 361 2.32 -16.05 6.98
CA PRO A 361 1.17 -16.79 6.48
C PRO A 361 -0.18 -16.19 6.88
N LEU A 362 -0.35 -15.74 8.13
CA LEU A 362 -1.59 -15.08 8.56
C LEU A 362 -1.77 -13.73 7.86
N ILE A 363 -0.70 -12.96 7.69
CA ILE A 363 -0.75 -11.68 6.98
C ILE A 363 -1.11 -11.90 5.51
N ARG A 364 -0.48 -12.90 4.85
CA ARG A 364 -0.84 -13.28 3.47
C ARG A 364 -2.30 -13.70 3.36
N LEU A 365 -2.77 -14.56 4.26
CA LEU A 365 -4.16 -14.99 4.31
C LEU A 365 -5.12 -13.79 4.38
N PHE A 366 -4.86 -12.86 5.29
CA PHE A 366 -5.69 -11.69 5.54
C PHE A 366 -5.80 -10.80 4.30
N PHE A 367 -4.68 -10.43 3.70
CA PHE A 367 -4.67 -9.57 2.51
C PHE A 367 -5.09 -10.31 1.23
N SER A 368 -4.83 -11.63 1.14
CA SER A 368 -5.32 -12.43 0.01
C SER A 368 -6.83 -12.53 -0.02
N ASP A 369 -7.46 -12.75 1.14
CA ASP A 369 -8.91 -12.79 1.23
C ASP A 369 -9.54 -11.40 0.98
N LEU A 370 -8.93 -10.31 1.48
CA LEU A 370 -9.33 -8.95 1.13
C LEU A 370 -9.33 -8.73 -0.39
N LEU A 371 -8.21 -9.04 -1.05
CA LEU A 371 -8.06 -8.82 -2.49
C LEU A 371 -8.99 -9.72 -3.31
N ALA A 372 -9.16 -10.97 -2.91
CA ALA A 372 -10.11 -11.90 -3.54
C ALA A 372 -11.56 -11.41 -3.38
N THR A 373 -11.94 -10.95 -2.18
CA THR A 373 -13.28 -10.40 -1.92
C THR A 373 -13.55 -9.13 -2.73
N LEU A 374 -12.57 -8.24 -2.87
CA LEU A 374 -12.71 -7.03 -3.70
C LEU A 374 -12.92 -7.35 -5.18
N GLN A 375 -12.32 -8.45 -5.68
CA GLN A 375 -12.38 -8.86 -7.08
C GLN A 375 -13.56 -9.79 -7.40
N ASP A 376 -14.37 -10.16 -6.42
CA ASP A 376 -15.57 -11.00 -6.65
C ASP A 376 -16.56 -10.35 -7.63
N HIS A 377 -16.72 -9.01 -7.55
CA HIS A 377 -17.55 -8.22 -8.47
C HIS A 377 -17.08 -6.77 -8.58
N GLU A 378 -17.36 -6.14 -9.70
CA GLU A 378 -17.13 -4.70 -9.88
C GLU A 378 -18.11 -3.89 -9.01
N PRO A 379 -17.66 -2.75 -8.41
CA PRO A 379 -18.47 -1.99 -7.47
C PRO A 379 -19.67 -1.33 -8.15
N GLY A 380 -20.86 -1.58 -7.59
CA GLY A 380 -22.11 -0.93 -7.98
C GLY A 380 -22.30 0.48 -7.39
N ASP A 381 -23.49 1.04 -7.60
CA ASP A 381 -23.85 2.36 -7.07
C ASP A 381 -24.04 2.37 -5.55
N ASP A 382 -24.36 1.22 -4.97
CA ASP A 382 -24.50 0.98 -3.53
C ASP A 382 -23.14 0.79 -2.82
N GLU A 383 -22.04 0.79 -3.57
CA GLU A 383 -20.67 0.62 -3.10
C GLU A 383 -19.80 1.86 -3.38
N PRO A 384 -20.12 3.05 -2.81
CA PRO A 384 -19.47 4.31 -3.19
C PRO A 384 -18.05 4.47 -2.68
N TRP A 385 -17.62 3.66 -1.70
CA TRP A 385 -16.35 3.89 -1.00
C TRP A 385 -15.17 3.18 -1.67
N PRO A 386 -14.15 3.94 -2.12
CA PRO A 386 -12.91 3.34 -2.56
C PRO A 386 -12.12 2.76 -1.38
N VAL A 387 -11.25 1.80 -1.67
CA VAL A 387 -10.47 1.09 -0.65
C VAL A 387 -8.99 1.38 -0.82
N MET A 388 -8.35 1.90 0.22
CA MET A 388 -6.90 2.09 0.30
C MET A 388 -6.27 0.90 1.02
N ILE A 389 -5.32 0.24 0.36
CA ILE A 389 -4.59 -0.90 0.90
C ILE A 389 -3.11 -0.52 1.04
N MET A 390 -2.57 -0.63 2.25
CA MET A 390 -1.16 -0.34 2.53
C MET A 390 -0.43 -1.58 3.04
N LEU A 391 0.49 -2.10 2.23
CA LEU A 391 1.34 -3.23 2.57
C LEU A 391 2.72 -2.71 3.01
N ASP A 392 2.88 -2.41 4.30
CA ASP A 392 4.19 -2.04 4.85
C ASP A 392 5.07 -3.29 5.04
N GLU A 393 6.39 -3.13 4.90
CA GLU A 393 7.37 -4.22 4.99
C GLU A 393 7.05 -5.40 4.03
N PHE A 394 6.55 -5.11 2.83
CA PHE A 394 6.07 -6.10 1.85
C PHE A 394 7.11 -7.19 1.55
N ASN A 395 8.39 -6.82 1.52
CA ASN A 395 9.49 -7.75 1.34
C ASN A 395 9.65 -8.80 2.44
N ARG A 396 8.98 -8.67 3.58
CA ARG A 396 9.02 -9.65 4.68
C ARG A 396 7.89 -10.68 4.64
N LEU A 397 6.92 -10.50 3.75
CA LEU A 397 5.72 -11.32 3.69
C LEU A 397 5.90 -12.61 2.87
N GLY A 398 7.01 -12.74 2.16
CA GLY A 398 7.21 -13.79 1.16
C GLY A 398 6.46 -13.50 -0.14
N LYS A 399 6.32 -14.50 -1.00
CA LYS A 399 5.55 -14.33 -2.25
C LYS A 399 4.07 -14.12 -1.96
N MET A 400 3.47 -13.12 -2.60
CA MET A 400 2.02 -12.86 -2.61
C MET A 400 1.53 -12.82 -4.05
N PRO A 401 1.24 -13.98 -4.67
CA PRO A 401 0.86 -14.05 -6.08
C PRO A 401 -0.34 -13.15 -6.40
N ILE A 402 -1.34 -13.11 -5.52
CA ILE A 402 -2.52 -12.28 -5.71
C ILE A 402 -2.18 -10.78 -5.87
N VAL A 403 -1.13 -10.28 -5.24
CA VAL A 403 -0.72 -8.87 -5.38
C VAL A 403 -0.11 -8.64 -6.77
N THR A 404 0.75 -9.54 -7.24
CA THR A 404 1.38 -9.42 -8.57
C THR A 404 0.38 -9.59 -9.69
N ASP A 405 -0.58 -10.48 -9.52
CA ASP A 405 -1.54 -10.84 -10.57
C ASP A 405 -2.74 -9.86 -10.61
N SER A 406 -3.09 -9.28 -9.46
CA SER A 406 -4.26 -8.41 -9.35
C SER A 406 -3.98 -6.93 -9.57
N ILE A 407 -2.73 -6.47 -9.41
CA ILE A 407 -2.42 -5.04 -9.45
C ILE A 407 -2.90 -4.33 -10.73
N GLU A 408 -2.96 -5.05 -11.86
CA GLU A 408 -3.44 -4.52 -13.14
C GLU A 408 -4.95 -4.25 -13.13
N THR A 409 -5.70 -5.09 -12.43
CA THR A 409 -7.16 -5.09 -12.45
C THR A 409 -7.80 -4.33 -11.29
N LEU A 410 -7.09 -4.18 -10.17
CA LEU A 410 -7.61 -3.56 -8.93
C LEU A 410 -8.18 -2.15 -9.13
N ARG A 411 -7.76 -1.44 -10.18
CA ARG A 411 -8.30 -0.13 -10.52
C ARG A 411 -9.81 -0.17 -10.80
N SER A 412 -10.31 -1.17 -11.53
CA SER A 412 -11.74 -1.32 -11.82
C SER A 412 -12.55 -1.66 -10.58
N TYR A 413 -11.92 -2.25 -9.56
CA TYR A 413 -12.53 -2.57 -8.27
C TYR A 413 -12.44 -1.45 -7.22
N ARG A 414 -12.11 -0.20 -7.64
CA ARG A 414 -11.93 0.99 -6.77
C ARG A 414 -10.93 0.77 -5.63
N ALA A 415 -9.91 -0.05 -5.85
CA ALA A 415 -8.86 -0.30 -4.87
C ALA A 415 -7.57 0.46 -5.22
N ASN A 416 -6.99 1.11 -4.23
CA ASN A 416 -5.72 1.83 -4.29
C ASN A 416 -4.68 1.06 -3.49
N LEU A 417 -3.68 0.49 -4.15
CA LEU A 417 -2.67 -0.35 -3.50
C LEU A 417 -1.34 0.40 -3.38
N ALA A 418 -0.84 0.53 -2.15
CA ALA A 418 0.49 1.01 -1.85
C ALA A 418 1.36 -0.14 -1.32
N ILE A 419 2.42 -0.45 -2.06
CA ILE A 419 3.41 -1.45 -1.70
C ILE A 419 4.64 -0.72 -1.16
N VAL A 420 5.00 -0.98 0.08
CA VAL A 420 6.16 -0.34 0.72
C VAL A 420 7.27 -1.35 0.94
N THR A 421 8.44 -1.06 0.38
CA THR A 421 9.65 -1.88 0.54
C THR A 421 10.81 -1.02 1.01
N GLN A 422 11.83 -1.65 1.54
CA GLN A 422 13.03 -0.92 1.99
C GLN A 422 14.00 -0.67 0.83
N THR A 423 14.21 -1.67 -0.03
CA THR A 423 15.16 -1.64 -1.16
C THR A 423 14.64 -2.47 -2.33
N ILE A 424 15.15 -2.21 -3.51
CA ILE A 424 14.85 -3.02 -4.70
C ILE A 424 15.43 -4.44 -4.61
N PRO A 425 16.67 -4.66 -4.16
CA PRO A 425 17.21 -6.01 -3.96
C PRO A 425 16.36 -6.90 -3.06
N ALA A 426 15.71 -6.33 -2.04
CA ALA A 426 14.83 -7.09 -1.15
C ALA A 426 13.58 -7.65 -1.84
N LEU A 427 13.11 -7.00 -2.91
CA LEU A 427 12.05 -7.53 -3.77
C LEU A 427 12.58 -8.58 -4.75
N ASP A 428 13.79 -8.36 -5.30
CA ASP A 428 14.43 -9.31 -6.21
C ASP A 428 14.69 -10.67 -5.55
N GLU A 429 15.04 -10.68 -4.27
CA GLU A 429 15.26 -11.90 -3.50
C GLU A 429 13.99 -12.78 -3.44
N ILE A 430 12.82 -12.16 -3.37
CA ILE A 430 11.53 -12.87 -3.19
C ILE A 430 10.89 -13.21 -4.53
N TYR A 431 10.83 -12.23 -5.43
CA TYR A 431 10.04 -12.34 -6.67
C TYR A 431 10.90 -12.67 -7.89
N GLY A 432 12.21 -12.43 -7.81
CA GLY A 432 13.09 -12.38 -8.97
C GLY A 432 12.93 -11.08 -9.76
N GLU A 433 13.93 -10.77 -10.57
CA GLU A 433 14.00 -9.47 -11.27
C GLU A 433 12.82 -9.24 -12.25
N ASN A 434 12.39 -10.28 -12.97
CA ASN A 434 11.33 -10.14 -13.98
C ASN A 434 9.97 -9.83 -13.34
N ALA A 435 9.56 -10.59 -12.32
CA ALA A 435 8.28 -10.35 -11.64
C ALA A 435 8.30 -9.03 -10.87
N ARG A 436 9.43 -8.66 -10.26
CA ARG A 436 9.59 -7.35 -9.63
C ARG A 436 9.45 -6.20 -10.64
N ARG A 437 10.05 -6.32 -11.85
CA ARG A 437 9.89 -5.31 -12.91
C ARG A 437 8.45 -5.19 -13.39
N ALA A 438 7.73 -6.30 -13.53
CA ALA A 438 6.30 -6.28 -13.84
C ALA A 438 5.51 -5.55 -12.74
N LEU A 439 5.75 -5.88 -11.47
CA LEU A 439 5.14 -5.19 -10.34
C LEU A 439 5.41 -3.67 -10.34
N GLN A 440 6.64 -3.25 -10.65
CA GLN A 440 7.00 -1.84 -10.78
C GLN A 440 6.29 -1.15 -11.95
N GLY A 441 6.14 -1.83 -13.10
CA GLY A 441 5.42 -1.32 -14.26
C GLY A 441 3.94 -1.08 -13.92
N ASN A 442 3.31 -2.05 -13.29
CA ASN A 442 1.88 -1.99 -12.97
C ASN A 442 1.54 -1.02 -11.83
N ALA A 443 2.51 -0.68 -10.97
CA ALA A 443 2.31 0.32 -9.92
C ALA A 443 2.03 1.72 -10.48
N GLY A 444 2.53 2.08 -11.68
CA GLY A 444 2.37 3.38 -12.30
C GLY A 444 3.16 4.51 -11.64
N ILE A 445 3.28 4.50 -10.32
CA ILE A 445 4.06 5.47 -9.54
C ILE A 445 5.10 4.74 -8.69
N LYS A 446 6.36 5.20 -8.80
CA LYS A 446 7.47 4.76 -7.95
C LYS A 446 7.95 5.95 -7.15
N LEU A 447 7.79 5.89 -5.84
CA LEU A 447 8.21 6.94 -4.90
C LEU A 447 9.48 6.49 -4.17
N TYR A 448 10.57 7.22 -4.34
CA TYR A 448 11.85 6.96 -3.69
C TYR A 448 12.13 7.98 -2.59
N LEU A 449 12.33 7.50 -1.37
CA LEU A 449 12.74 8.29 -0.21
C LEU A 449 14.22 8.01 0.09
N THR A 450 15.09 8.82 -0.46
CA THR A 450 16.56 8.81 -0.24
C THR A 450 17.14 7.38 -0.13
N PRO A 451 17.26 6.63 -1.24
CA PRO A 451 17.78 5.27 -1.23
C PRO A 451 19.23 5.22 -0.74
N SER A 452 19.63 4.09 -0.14
CA SER A 452 20.96 3.91 0.44
C SER A 452 21.75 2.74 -0.13
N ASP A 453 21.08 1.81 -0.82
CA ASP A 453 21.74 0.68 -1.48
C ASP A 453 22.09 0.97 -2.94
N GLU A 454 23.17 0.37 -3.40
CA GLU A 454 23.76 0.67 -4.71
C GLU A 454 22.81 0.37 -5.87
N LYS A 455 22.16 -0.79 -5.85
CA LYS A 455 21.25 -1.21 -6.92
C LYS A 455 20.03 -0.30 -7.05
N THR A 456 19.43 0.10 -5.93
CA THR A 456 18.31 1.05 -5.94
C THR A 456 18.75 2.43 -6.44
N ILE A 457 19.95 2.89 -6.06
CA ILE A 457 20.52 4.16 -6.54
C ILE A 457 20.73 4.12 -8.06
N GLU A 458 21.36 3.07 -8.58
CA GLU A 458 21.56 2.88 -10.01
C GLU A 458 20.25 2.82 -10.79
N GLU A 459 19.26 2.03 -10.31
CA GLU A 459 17.93 1.95 -10.93
C GLU A 459 17.22 3.29 -10.95
N LEU A 460 17.24 4.03 -9.84
CA LEU A 460 16.63 5.36 -9.76
C LEU A 460 17.27 6.31 -10.76
N SER A 461 18.59 6.37 -10.82
CA SER A 461 19.33 7.22 -11.76
C SER A 461 18.96 6.91 -13.22
N LYS A 462 18.86 5.62 -13.56
CA LYS A 462 18.42 5.15 -14.89
C LYS A 462 16.95 5.48 -15.17
N ALA A 463 16.07 5.26 -14.21
CA ALA A 463 14.63 5.45 -14.37
C ALA A 463 14.23 6.93 -14.52
N VAL A 464 14.97 7.83 -13.87
CA VAL A 464 14.78 9.29 -14.01
C VAL A 464 15.13 9.77 -15.41
N GLY A 465 16.05 9.08 -16.10
CA GLY A 465 16.39 9.36 -17.49
C GLY A 465 17.59 10.30 -17.66
N LYS A 466 17.83 10.66 -18.92
CA LYS A 466 19.01 11.43 -19.35
C LYS A 466 18.61 12.79 -19.91
N THR A 467 19.50 13.75 -19.73
CA THR A 467 19.35 15.11 -20.22
C THR A 467 20.60 15.56 -20.96
N THR A 468 20.48 16.59 -21.77
CA THR A 468 21.61 17.20 -22.48
C THR A 468 22.21 18.30 -21.64
N LYS A 469 23.47 18.15 -21.24
CA LYS A 469 24.23 19.17 -20.52
C LYS A 469 25.20 19.88 -21.45
N ARG A 470 25.26 21.18 -21.31
CA ARG A 470 26.23 22.02 -22.00
C ARG A 470 27.50 22.13 -21.16
N VAL A 471 28.60 21.62 -21.69
CA VAL A 471 29.94 21.70 -21.05
C VAL A 471 30.74 22.77 -21.78
N VAL A 472 31.13 23.79 -21.04
CA VAL A 472 31.98 24.88 -21.57
C VAL A 472 33.40 24.70 -21.03
N THR A 473 34.31 24.25 -21.90
CA THR A 473 35.73 24.13 -21.56
C THR A 473 36.43 25.44 -21.92
N ARG A 474 37.04 26.05 -20.92
CA ARG A 474 37.85 27.25 -21.08
C ARG A 474 39.31 26.87 -21.03
N SER A 475 40.03 26.94 -22.16
CA SER A 475 41.48 26.79 -22.21
C SER A 475 42.13 28.15 -22.17
N ARG A 476 43.13 28.32 -21.29
CA ARG A 476 43.98 29.49 -21.24
C ARG A 476 45.38 29.03 -21.64
N SER A 477 45.91 29.56 -22.73
CA SER A 477 47.29 29.34 -23.10
C SER A 477 48.22 29.98 -22.02
N VAL A 478 49.04 29.16 -21.37
CA VAL A 478 50.05 29.61 -20.42
C VAL A 478 51.30 29.92 -21.23
N GLY A 479 51.30 31.05 -21.91
CA GLY A 479 52.46 31.54 -22.67
C GLY A 479 52.83 32.96 -22.26
N ARG A 480 54.09 33.37 -22.50
CA ARG A 480 54.66 34.70 -22.21
C ARG A 480 53.97 35.87 -22.92
N ASN A 481 52.98 35.59 -23.75
CA ASN A 481 52.32 36.61 -24.56
C ASN A 481 51.00 37.04 -23.88
N PRO A 482 50.85 38.28 -23.40
CA PRO A 482 49.64 38.76 -22.69
C PRO A 482 48.39 38.81 -23.60
N PHE A 483 48.54 38.65 -24.89
CA PHE A 483 47.47 38.57 -25.89
C PHE A 483 47.18 37.15 -26.36
N ALA A 484 47.73 36.10 -25.72
CA ALA A 484 47.43 34.74 -26.07
C ALA A 484 45.93 34.45 -25.88
N GLY A 485 45.28 34.09 -26.97
CA GLY A 485 43.82 33.95 -27.07
C GLY A 485 43.24 32.98 -26.04
N ARG A 486 42.15 33.35 -25.42
CA ARG A 486 41.29 32.45 -24.67
C ARG A 486 40.45 31.65 -25.66
N SER A 487 40.66 30.33 -25.71
CA SER A 487 39.79 29.44 -26.48
C SER A 487 38.62 28.99 -25.59
N MET A 488 37.43 29.15 -26.06
CA MET A 488 36.21 28.59 -25.48
C MET A 488 35.69 27.51 -26.42
N SER A 489 35.65 26.29 -25.95
CA SER A 489 35.02 25.17 -26.64
C SER A 489 33.72 24.81 -25.93
N GLU A 490 32.63 24.78 -26.66
CA GLU A 490 31.32 24.35 -26.18
C GLU A 490 31.04 22.96 -26.75
N ARG A 491 30.69 22.06 -25.84
CA ARG A 491 30.33 20.69 -26.19
C ARG A 491 29.03 20.34 -25.46
N THR A 492 28.14 19.66 -26.14
CA THR A 492 26.96 19.05 -25.52
C THR A 492 27.28 17.61 -25.18
N GLU A 493 27.05 17.24 -23.94
CA GLU A 493 27.26 15.89 -23.42
C GLU A 493 25.96 15.32 -22.86
N GLU A 494 25.84 13.98 -22.98
CA GLU A 494 24.79 13.22 -22.32
C GLU A 494 25.12 13.12 -20.83
N THR A 495 24.15 13.38 -19.97
CA THR A 495 24.28 13.17 -18.52
C THR A 495 22.95 12.64 -17.96
N ALA A 496 23.02 11.84 -16.91
CA ALA A 496 21.81 11.49 -16.15
C ALA A 496 21.19 12.77 -15.58
N LEU A 497 19.86 12.89 -15.61
CA LEU A 497 19.17 14.02 -14.97
C LEU A 497 19.41 14.01 -13.45
N LEU A 498 19.54 12.82 -12.85
CA LEU A 498 19.91 12.61 -11.46
C LEU A 498 21.08 11.60 -11.40
N PRO A 499 22.34 12.04 -11.40
CA PRO A 499 23.50 11.16 -11.27
C PRO A 499 23.53 10.41 -9.94
N GLU A 500 24.09 9.20 -9.91
CA GLU A 500 24.14 8.34 -8.72
C GLU A 500 24.80 9.01 -7.52
N ASP A 501 25.86 9.81 -7.76
CA ASP A 501 26.53 10.56 -6.70
C ASP A 501 25.65 11.67 -6.11
N GLU A 502 24.73 12.23 -6.88
CA GLU A 502 23.71 13.17 -6.39
C GLU A 502 22.63 12.44 -5.59
N VAL A 503 22.19 11.25 -6.05
CA VAL A 503 21.24 10.40 -5.29
C VAL A 503 21.80 10.09 -3.90
N ARG A 504 23.10 9.70 -3.81
CA ARG A 504 23.76 9.38 -2.53
C ARG A 504 23.80 10.57 -1.56
N ARG A 505 23.81 11.80 -2.09
CA ARG A 505 23.88 13.06 -1.33
C ARG A 505 22.56 13.80 -1.21
N MET A 506 21.45 13.18 -1.64
CA MET A 506 20.12 13.77 -1.50
C MET A 506 19.83 14.13 -0.04
N ASP A 507 19.22 15.28 0.17
CA ASP A 507 18.64 15.66 1.47
C ASP A 507 17.60 14.61 1.90
N LEU A 508 17.58 14.30 3.20
CA LEU A 508 16.60 13.37 3.78
C LEU A 508 15.14 13.79 3.59
N ASP A 509 14.92 15.07 3.33
CA ASP A 509 13.60 15.63 3.06
C ASP A 509 13.26 15.63 1.57
N ASP A 510 14.21 15.28 0.67
CA ASP A 510 13.95 15.14 -0.75
C ASP A 510 13.35 13.78 -1.08
N ILE A 511 12.41 13.79 -2.04
CA ILE A 511 11.82 12.59 -2.62
C ILE A 511 11.85 12.70 -4.13
N VAL A 512 11.90 11.55 -4.78
CA VAL A 512 11.81 11.44 -6.25
C VAL A 512 10.65 10.54 -6.62
N LEU A 513 9.81 11.03 -7.53
CA LEU A 513 8.72 10.28 -8.14
C LEU A 513 9.09 9.95 -9.59
N VAL A 514 9.08 8.68 -9.92
CA VAL A 514 9.11 8.19 -11.29
C VAL A 514 7.70 7.74 -11.65
N VAL A 515 7.14 8.36 -12.68
CA VAL A 515 5.75 8.18 -13.10
C VAL A 515 5.74 7.66 -14.52
N ASP A 516 4.92 6.65 -14.80
CA ASP A 516 4.87 6.05 -16.12
C ASP A 516 4.35 7.05 -17.17
N ALA A 517 4.99 7.07 -18.33
CA ALA A 517 4.72 7.97 -19.47
C ALA A 517 4.78 9.48 -19.13
N GLN A 518 5.47 9.86 -18.06
CA GLN A 518 5.60 11.26 -17.65
C GLN A 518 7.04 11.59 -17.24
N MET A 519 7.36 12.89 -17.22
CA MET A 519 8.61 13.37 -16.67
C MET A 519 8.68 13.14 -15.16
N PRO A 520 9.86 12.89 -14.59
CA PRO A 520 10.01 12.65 -13.15
C PRO A 520 9.73 13.92 -12.32
N VAL A 521 9.39 13.71 -11.07
CA VAL A 521 9.11 14.79 -10.11
C VAL A 521 10.11 14.74 -8.97
N ARG A 522 10.79 15.87 -8.69
CA ARG A 522 11.57 16.05 -7.47
C ARG A 522 10.77 16.93 -6.50
N ALA A 523 10.56 16.44 -5.28
CA ALA A 523 9.69 17.07 -4.31
C ALA A 523 10.22 16.92 -2.88
N LYS A 524 9.45 17.37 -1.90
CA LYS A 524 9.76 17.20 -0.47
C LYS A 524 8.80 16.20 0.16
N ARG A 525 9.33 15.36 1.07
CA ARG A 525 8.50 14.49 1.91
C ARG A 525 7.65 15.32 2.87
N ILE A 526 6.54 14.78 3.26
CA ILE A 526 5.70 15.36 4.30
C ILE A 526 6.26 14.94 5.67
N LYS A 527 6.17 15.84 6.65
CA LYS A 527 6.34 15.57 8.07
C LYS A 527 5.03 15.97 8.74
N TYR A 528 4.11 15.03 8.93
CA TYR A 528 2.76 15.35 9.40
C TYR A 528 2.73 16.15 10.70
N TYR A 529 3.70 15.93 11.58
CA TYR A 529 3.84 16.62 12.87
C TYR A 529 4.42 18.03 12.77
N GLU A 530 5.02 18.41 11.62
CA GLU A 530 5.55 19.76 11.36
C GLU A 530 4.72 20.53 10.32
N ASP A 531 4.07 19.82 9.40
CA ASP A 531 3.26 20.41 8.34
C ASP A 531 1.96 20.97 8.90
N ARG A 532 1.69 22.25 8.66
CA ARG A 532 0.53 22.95 9.24
C ARG A 532 -0.80 22.25 8.95
N PHE A 533 -0.99 21.73 7.73
CA PHE A 533 -2.25 21.10 7.33
C PHE A 533 -2.46 19.76 8.08
N PHE A 534 -1.45 18.90 8.07
CA PHE A 534 -1.57 17.58 8.71
C PHE A 534 -1.52 17.68 10.24
N LYS A 535 -0.68 18.58 10.76
CA LYS A 535 -0.57 18.83 12.21
C LYS A 535 -1.91 19.29 12.79
N GLU A 536 -2.63 20.18 12.09
CA GLU A 536 -3.95 20.63 12.54
C GLU A 536 -4.96 19.47 12.63
N ILE A 537 -4.95 18.55 11.64
CA ILE A 537 -5.81 17.34 11.66
C ILE A 537 -5.39 16.43 12.82
N PHE A 538 -4.10 16.19 12.97
CA PHE A 538 -3.53 15.31 13.99
C PHE A 538 -3.81 15.81 15.41
N ASP A 539 -3.58 17.09 15.67
CA ASP A 539 -3.75 17.70 17.00
C ASP A 539 -5.23 17.83 17.42
N LYS A 540 -6.17 17.86 16.46
CA LYS A 540 -7.62 17.89 16.74
C LYS A 540 -8.18 16.55 17.21
N GLN A 541 -7.41 15.47 17.14
CA GLN A 541 -7.87 14.17 17.62
C GLN A 541 -8.10 14.19 19.12
N SER A 542 -9.22 13.65 19.56
CA SER A 542 -9.60 13.57 20.97
C SER A 542 -10.29 12.25 21.26
N GLY A 543 -10.47 11.93 22.53
CA GLY A 543 -11.10 10.71 23.00
C GLY A 543 -10.13 9.53 23.13
N GLU A 544 -10.67 8.39 23.53
CA GLU A 544 -9.93 7.14 23.69
C GLU A 544 -9.67 6.49 22.34
N LEU A 545 -8.61 5.67 22.27
CA LEU A 545 -8.35 4.85 21.10
C LEU A 545 -9.48 3.82 20.93
N PRO A 546 -9.96 3.59 19.69
CA PRO A 546 -11.08 2.69 19.42
C PRO A 546 -10.67 1.21 19.52
N TYR A 547 -10.32 0.80 20.72
CA TYR A 547 -10.08 -0.62 21.02
C TYR A 547 -11.41 -1.39 21.06
N PRO A 548 -11.37 -2.72 20.85
CA PRO A 548 -12.54 -3.56 21.10
C PRO A 548 -13.05 -3.38 22.52
N SER A 549 -14.34 -3.11 22.66
CA SER A 549 -14.96 -2.94 23.97
C SER A 549 -14.94 -4.27 24.74
N THR A 550 -14.43 -4.27 25.97
CA THR A 550 -14.47 -5.43 26.86
C THR A 550 -15.91 -5.89 27.12
N LYS A 551 -16.86 -4.96 27.13
CA LYS A 551 -18.30 -5.27 27.27
C LYS A 551 -18.86 -6.03 26.07
N ASP A 552 -18.45 -5.68 24.85
CA ASP A 552 -18.91 -6.37 23.64
C ASP A 552 -18.27 -7.75 23.52
N GLN A 553 -17.01 -7.90 23.93
CA GLN A 553 -16.37 -9.20 24.05
C GLN A 553 -17.07 -10.08 25.09
N MET A 554 -17.43 -9.54 26.25
CA MET A 554 -18.18 -10.25 27.29
C MET A 554 -19.59 -10.64 26.81
N ARG A 555 -20.31 -9.75 26.11
CA ARG A 555 -21.61 -10.08 25.51
C ARG A 555 -21.49 -11.19 24.47
N GLY A 556 -20.46 -11.14 23.63
CA GLY A 556 -20.19 -12.20 22.65
C GLY A 556 -19.94 -13.55 23.32
N LEU A 557 -19.14 -13.58 24.39
CA LEU A 557 -18.88 -14.79 25.19
C LEU A 557 -20.16 -15.29 25.89
N GLN A 558 -20.93 -14.39 26.49
CA GLN A 558 -22.21 -14.76 27.13
C GLN A 558 -23.20 -15.33 26.11
N GLY A 559 -23.30 -14.76 24.91
CA GLY A 559 -24.11 -15.30 23.82
C GLY A 559 -23.66 -16.70 23.38
N GLN A 560 -22.36 -16.94 23.32
CA GLN A 560 -21.81 -18.26 23.01
C GLN A 560 -22.09 -19.29 24.12
N ILE A 561 -21.97 -18.90 25.38
CA ILE A 561 -22.30 -19.73 26.53
C ILE A 561 -23.78 -20.11 26.49
N GLN A 562 -24.68 -19.16 26.29
CA GLN A 562 -26.13 -19.41 26.17
C GLN A 562 -26.46 -20.34 25.00
N ALA A 563 -25.81 -20.16 23.84
CA ALA A 563 -26.00 -21.04 22.70
C ALA A 563 -25.49 -22.48 22.96
N LEU A 564 -24.40 -22.62 23.70
CA LEU A 564 -23.89 -23.92 24.14
C LEU A 564 -24.82 -24.57 25.16
N GLU A 565 -25.30 -23.85 26.15
CA GLU A 565 -26.27 -24.32 27.14
C GLU A 565 -27.57 -24.81 26.49
N GLN A 566 -28.09 -24.05 25.50
CA GLN A 566 -29.26 -24.48 24.72
C GLN A 566 -29.00 -25.76 23.93
N LYS A 567 -27.81 -25.91 23.33
CA LYS A 567 -27.41 -27.15 22.65
C LYS A 567 -27.26 -28.33 23.56
N ILE A 568 -26.67 -28.15 24.74
CA ILE A 568 -26.55 -29.19 25.76
C ILE A 568 -27.95 -29.60 26.26
N GLY A 569 -28.82 -28.64 26.53
CA GLY A 569 -30.21 -28.89 26.92
C GLY A 569 -30.99 -29.64 25.83
N ALA A 570 -30.81 -29.29 24.55
CA ALA A 570 -31.45 -30.03 23.46
C ALA A 570 -30.90 -31.46 23.30
N MET A 571 -29.60 -31.70 23.52
CA MET A 571 -29.01 -33.01 23.52
C MET A 571 -29.50 -33.88 24.67
N GLN A 572 -29.65 -33.33 25.87
CA GLN A 572 -30.21 -34.04 27.04
C GLN A 572 -31.67 -34.42 26.83
N VAL A 573 -32.47 -33.54 26.20
CA VAL A 573 -33.89 -33.85 25.87
C VAL A 573 -33.97 -34.91 24.76
N SER A 574 -33.03 -34.95 23.82
CA SER A 574 -32.98 -35.99 22.77
C SER A 574 -32.53 -37.36 23.31
N SER A 575 -31.61 -37.39 24.30
CA SER A 575 -31.19 -38.63 24.97
C SER A 575 -32.24 -39.16 25.94
N GLY A 576 -33.03 -38.27 26.58
CA GLY A 576 -34.14 -38.68 27.46
C GLY A 576 -35.40 -39.28 26.79
N LYS A 577 -35.47 -39.22 25.43
CA LYS A 577 -36.60 -39.79 24.67
C LYS A 577 -36.35 -41.24 24.15
N LYS A 578 -35.26 -41.89 24.48
CA LYS A 578 -34.92 -43.24 23.99
C LYS A 578 -34.90 -44.34 25.05
N GLU A 579 -35.44 -44.16 26.22
CA GLU A 579 -35.69 -45.28 27.13
C GLU A 579 -37.17 -45.65 27.16
N LYS A 580 -37.58 -46.59 26.29
CA LYS A 580 -38.73 -47.47 26.57
C LYS A 580 -38.34 -48.46 27.65
N PRO A 581 -39.17 -48.76 28.64
CA PRO A 581 -38.85 -49.70 29.70
C PRO A 581 -38.80 -51.09 29.13
N ALA A 582 -37.59 -51.70 29.03
CA ALA A 582 -37.43 -53.10 28.81
C ALA A 582 -37.62 -53.84 30.14
N ARG A 583 -38.46 -54.79 30.10
CA ARG A 583 -38.84 -55.84 31.07
C ARG A 583 -37.82 -56.09 32.22
N ARG A 584 -38.30 -55.80 33.44
CA ARG A 584 -37.84 -56.39 34.70
C ARG A 584 -38.18 -57.87 34.68
N SER A 585 -37.27 -58.76 34.34
CA SER A 585 -37.37 -60.20 34.65
C SER A 585 -36.14 -60.97 34.19
N GLU A 586 -34.92 -60.61 34.60
CA GLU A 586 -33.77 -61.48 34.44
C GLU A 586 -32.51 -60.95 35.19
N MET A 587 -32.65 -60.10 36.19
CA MET A 587 -31.49 -59.53 36.89
C MET A 587 -31.46 -59.84 38.41
N ASP A 588 -32.30 -60.79 38.87
CA ASP A 588 -32.28 -61.27 40.26
C ASP A 588 -31.51 -62.55 40.47
N ALA A 589 -30.73 -63.00 39.46
CA ALA A 589 -30.01 -64.30 39.56
C ALA A 589 -28.47 -64.20 39.52
N LEU A 590 -27.86 -63.02 39.56
CA LEU A 590 -26.39 -62.88 39.48
C LEU A 590 -25.75 -61.91 40.50
N THR A 591 -26.36 -61.77 41.69
CA THR A 591 -25.70 -61.05 42.81
C THR A 591 -25.51 -61.95 44.02
N ALA A 592 -24.63 -62.93 43.88
CA ALA A 592 -23.95 -63.59 44.99
C ALA A 592 -22.60 -64.08 44.47
N GLU A 593 -21.58 -63.26 44.58
CA GLU A 593 -20.16 -63.56 44.75
C GLU A 593 -19.31 -62.40 44.15
N GLY A 594 -18.56 -61.75 45.04
CA GLY A 594 -17.50 -60.78 44.58
C GLY A 594 -17.41 -59.55 45.44
N ALA A 595 -17.04 -59.69 46.70
CA ALA A 595 -16.63 -58.56 47.56
C ALA A 595 -15.35 -57.91 47.06
N GLY A 596 -15.29 -56.56 47.11
CA GLY A 596 -14.04 -55.83 47.24
C GLY A 596 -13.61 -54.89 46.08
N ALA A 597 -14.22 -53.77 45.95
CA ALA A 597 -13.56 -52.56 45.47
C ALA A 597 -14.36 -51.34 45.92
N GLU A 598 -13.77 -50.52 46.77
CA GLU A 598 -14.36 -49.22 47.18
C GLU A 598 -14.56 -48.25 45.97
N PRO A 599 -15.68 -47.52 45.92
CA PRO A 599 -15.88 -46.51 44.90
C PRO A 599 -14.98 -45.29 45.19
N GLN A 600 -14.16 -44.89 44.24
CA GLN A 600 -13.44 -43.62 44.26
C GLN A 600 -14.43 -42.46 44.41
N ARG A 601 -14.34 -41.74 45.52
CA ARG A 601 -15.12 -40.56 45.82
C ARG A 601 -14.77 -39.44 44.82
N VAL A 602 -15.75 -38.91 44.12
CA VAL A 602 -15.65 -37.65 43.37
C VAL A 602 -15.35 -36.54 44.40
N PRO A 603 -14.31 -35.72 44.19
CA PRO A 603 -13.97 -34.63 45.11
C PRO A 603 -15.11 -33.64 45.26
N THR A 604 -15.50 -33.30 46.47
CA THR A 604 -16.47 -32.25 46.77
C THR A 604 -15.87 -30.87 46.54
N ILE A 605 -16.73 -29.85 46.35
CA ILE A 605 -16.35 -28.45 46.15
C ILE A 605 -15.40 -27.94 47.24
N GLU A 606 -15.52 -28.43 48.46
CA GLU A 606 -14.63 -28.13 49.60
C GLU A 606 -13.18 -28.64 49.37
N ALA A 607 -12.98 -29.77 48.71
CA ALA A 607 -11.65 -30.25 48.36
C ALA A 607 -10.95 -29.40 47.28
N TYR A 608 -11.71 -28.76 46.40
CA TYR A 608 -11.19 -27.80 45.43
C TYR A 608 -10.82 -26.46 46.07
N GLN A 609 -11.58 -26.01 47.07
CA GLN A 609 -11.29 -24.77 47.80
C GLN A 609 -10.03 -24.91 48.65
N ASP A 610 -9.81 -26.09 49.24
CA ASP A 610 -8.59 -26.39 50.05
C ASP A 610 -7.34 -26.54 49.16
N ALA A 611 -7.48 -27.07 47.96
CA ALA A 611 -6.40 -27.12 46.96
C ALA A 611 -6.02 -25.71 46.44
N SER A 612 -6.99 -24.83 46.19
CA SER A 612 -6.75 -23.45 45.81
C SER A 612 -6.03 -22.66 46.89
N ALA A 613 -6.45 -22.78 48.16
CA ALA A 613 -5.79 -22.16 49.31
C ALA A 613 -4.36 -22.66 49.59
N ARG A 614 -4.00 -23.86 49.13
CA ARG A 614 -2.62 -24.37 49.17
C ARG A 614 -1.74 -23.80 48.06
N VAL A 615 -2.31 -23.57 46.86
CA VAL A 615 -1.60 -22.92 45.75
C VAL A 615 -1.31 -21.46 46.07
N ASP A 616 -2.26 -20.75 46.66
CA ASP A 616 -2.08 -19.34 47.04
C ASP A 616 -1.01 -19.16 48.12
N ARG A 617 -0.95 -20.07 49.11
CA ARG A 617 0.13 -20.10 50.12
C ARG A 617 1.51 -20.46 49.57
N PHE A 618 1.55 -21.25 48.49
CA PHE A 618 2.81 -21.56 47.81
C PHE A 618 3.32 -20.39 46.99
N LEU A 619 2.41 -19.60 46.36
CA LEU A 619 2.75 -18.41 45.59
C LEU A 619 3.16 -17.22 46.49
N GLU A 620 2.56 -17.09 47.66
CA GLU A 620 2.98 -16.10 48.67
C GLU A 620 4.34 -16.42 49.31
N GLY A 621 4.69 -17.69 49.45
CA GLY A 621 6.00 -18.12 49.96
C GLY A 621 7.15 -17.95 48.95
N ALA A 622 6.87 -17.95 47.65
CA ALA A 622 7.86 -17.80 46.58
C ALA A 622 8.18 -16.31 46.24
N ALA A 623 7.50 -15.34 46.86
CA ALA A 623 7.73 -13.90 46.68
C ALA A 623 8.64 -13.26 47.75
N VAL A 624 9.25 -14.07 48.61
CA VAL A 624 10.10 -13.60 49.76
C VAL A 624 11.50 -14.27 49.75
N GLU A 625 11.98 -14.78 48.61
CA GLU A 625 13.42 -15.06 48.43
C GLU A 625 13.98 -14.35 47.20
#